data_0992f627174b1b6ad1852593223dec02
#
_entry.id   0992f627174b1b6ad1852593223dec02
#
_cell.length_a   1.000
_cell.length_b   1.000
_cell.length_c   1.000
_cell.angle_alpha   90.00
_cell.angle_beta   90.00
_cell.angle_gamma   90.00
#
_symmetry.space_group_name_H-M   'P 1'
#
loop_
_entity.id
_entity.type
_entity.pdbx_description
1 polymer ?
#
loop_
_entity_poly.entity_id
_entity_poly.type
_entity_poly.pdbx_seq_one_letter_code
_entity_poly.pdbx_strand_id
1 'polypeptide(L)'
;LTVALSNHVILVLPIAEIFFAGSTITQISGIILMDSVVLLSIVSFFLELTVKKKIKLFQFLRNLILNPMILAILIGLIIRISKINIDETPFEYILQRLAVCVMPVGLFAIGIILSFYSKKVFNKLTITISILKLIISPLILLILGYTFFSLSNPINFAGALLVSVGPCGATSIVMCSACLLYTSDAADDLWC
;
A
#
# COMPACT_ATOMS: atom_id res chain seq x y z
N LEU A 1 -0.68 -6.64 10.73
CA LEU A 1 -0.59 -5.36 10.02
C LEU A 1 0.36 -5.44 8.84
N THR A 2 1.62 -5.80 9.06
CA THR A 2 2.67 -5.90 8.03
C THR A 2 2.34 -6.89 6.92
N VAL A 3 1.62 -7.97 7.18
CA VAL A 3 1.18 -8.94 6.16
C VAL A 3 0.11 -8.34 5.24
N ALA A 4 -0.76 -7.50 5.77
CA ALA A 4 -1.86 -6.90 5.01
C ALA A 4 -1.40 -5.76 4.09
N LEU A 5 -0.50 -4.90 4.57
CA LEU A 5 -0.05 -3.72 3.83
C LEU A 5 1.14 -4.04 2.94
N SER A 6 0.94 -4.03 1.64
CA SER A 6 1.98 -4.29 0.64
C SER A 6 2.60 -3.00 0.10
N ASN A 7 3.82 -3.13 -0.41
CA ASN A 7 4.55 -2.02 -1.03
C ASN A 7 4.16 -1.86 -2.50
N HIS A 8 2.89 -1.53 -2.73
CA HIS A 8 2.35 -1.48 -4.08
C HIS A 8 2.89 -0.29 -4.88
N VAL A 9 2.89 0.90 -4.30
CA VAL A 9 3.21 2.14 -5.04
C VAL A 9 4.70 2.29 -5.29
N ILE A 10 5.56 1.94 -4.31
CA ILE A 10 7.01 2.15 -4.42
C ILE A 10 7.69 1.01 -5.20
N LEU A 11 7.15 -0.21 -5.15
CA LEU A 11 7.80 -1.36 -5.75
C LEU A 11 6.96 -2.05 -6.84
N VAL A 12 5.70 -2.40 -6.54
CA VAL A 12 4.90 -3.22 -7.45
C VAL A 12 4.52 -2.44 -8.71
N LEU A 13 4.09 -1.19 -8.58
CA LEU A 13 3.67 -0.39 -9.72
C LEU A 13 4.81 -0.12 -10.72
N PRO A 14 6.01 0.33 -10.30
CA PRO A 14 7.13 0.49 -11.24
C PRO A 14 7.58 -0.83 -11.91
N ILE A 15 7.52 -1.95 -11.20
CA ILE A 15 7.78 -3.26 -11.80
C ILE A 15 6.71 -3.60 -12.84
N ALA A 16 5.45 -3.32 -12.53
CA ALA A 16 4.35 -3.54 -13.46
C ALA A 16 4.52 -2.73 -14.75
N GLU A 17 4.98 -1.48 -14.67
CA GLU A 17 5.25 -0.62 -15.83
C GLU A 17 6.34 -1.17 -16.76
N ILE A 18 7.27 -1.98 -16.24
CA ILE A 18 8.31 -2.63 -17.06
C ILE A 18 7.75 -3.83 -17.82
N PHE A 19 6.87 -4.62 -17.20
CA PHE A 19 6.42 -5.90 -17.75
C PHE A 19 5.07 -5.84 -18.47
N PHE A 20 4.26 -4.83 -18.18
CA PHE A 20 2.92 -4.69 -18.74
C PHE A 20 2.75 -3.34 -19.43
N ALA A 21 1.82 -3.26 -20.34
CA ALA A 21 1.52 -2.04 -21.09
C ALA A 21 0.00 -1.79 -21.19
N GLY A 22 -0.38 -0.55 -21.50
CA GLY A 22 -1.74 -0.17 -21.84
C GLY A 22 -2.78 -0.47 -20.76
N SER A 23 -3.85 -1.18 -21.13
CA SER A 23 -5.00 -1.45 -20.27
C SER A 23 -4.66 -2.27 -19.02
N THR A 24 -3.63 -3.11 -19.07
CA THR A 24 -3.22 -3.95 -17.93
C THR A 24 -2.63 -3.11 -16.79
N ILE A 25 -1.84 -2.09 -17.10
CA ILE A 25 -1.33 -1.15 -16.09
C ILE A 25 -2.48 -0.41 -15.41
N THR A 26 -3.47 0.03 -16.19
CA THR A 26 -4.67 0.71 -15.63
C THR A 26 -5.42 -0.22 -14.66
N GLN A 27 -5.55 -1.50 -14.99
CA GLN A 27 -6.19 -2.48 -14.11
C GLN A 27 -5.37 -2.72 -12.83
N ILE A 28 -4.04 -2.89 -12.95
CA ILE A 28 -3.14 -3.04 -11.80
C ILE A 28 -3.23 -1.82 -10.89
N SER A 29 -3.20 -0.61 -11.45
CA SER A 29 -3.36 0.64 -10.70
C SER A 29 -4.71 0.70 -9.99
N GLY A 30 -5.78 0.24 -10.65
CA GLY A 30 -7.12 0.13 -10.04
C GLY A 30 -7.15 -0.81 -8.84
N ILE A 31 -6.51 -1.99 -8.95
CA ILE A 31 -6.38 -2.94 -7.84
C ILE A 31 -5.60 -2.31 -6.68
N ILE A 32 -4.48 -1.65 -6.97
CA ILE A 32 -3.64 -0.96 -5.97
C ILE A 32 -4.42 0.15 -5.26
N LEU A 33 -5.22 0.92 -5.99
CA LEU A 33 -6.06 1.97 -5.41
C LEU A 33 -7.12 1.39 -4.46
N MET A 34 -7.83 0.36 -4.91
CA MET A 34 -8.86 -0.31 -4.09
C MET A 34 -8.24 -0.93 -2.84
N ASP A 35 -7.13 -1.65 -2.98
CA ASP A 35 -6.38 -2.25 -1.88
C ASP A 35 -5.92 -1.16 -0.88
N SER A 36 -5.36 -0.07 -1.37
CA SER A 36 -4.91 1.04 -0.54
C SER A 36 -6.05 1.68 0.24
N VAL A 37 -7.19 1.96 -0.39
CA VAL A 37 -8.33 2.59 0.29
C VAL A 37 -8.95 1.63 1.31
N VAL A 38 -9.22 0.38 0.91
CA VAL A 38 -9.91 -0.60 1.76
C VAL A 38 -9.03 -1.03 2.92
N LEU A 39 -7.80 -1.46 2.65
CA LEU A 39 -6.89 -1.93 3.70
C LEU A 39 -6.49 -0.80 4.65
N LEU A 40 -6.20 0.40 4.13
CA LEU A 40 -5.86 1.53 4.98
C LEU A 40 -7.02 1.88 5.91
N SER A 41 -8.26 1.84 5.43
CA SER A 41 -9.45 2.09 6.24
C SER A 41 -9.64 1.04 7.32
N ILE A 42 -9.54 -0.24 6.96
CA ILE A 42 -9.67 -1.37 7.89
C ILE A 42 -8.58 -1.32 8.95
N VAL A 43 -7.33 -1.15 8.53
CA VAL A 43 -6.18 -1.10 9.43
C VAL A 43 -6.28 0.09 10.39
N SER A 44 -6.61 1.28 9.88
CA SER A 44 -6.82 2.47 10.72
C SER A 44 -7.94 2.26 11.73
N PHE A 45 -9.03 1.58 11.35
CA PHE A 45 -10.13 1.26 12.25
C PHE A 45 -9.69 0.35 13.39
N PHE A 46 -8.99 -0.75 13.07
CA PHE A 46 -8.49 -1.68 14.09
C PHE A 46 -7.43 -1.04 14.99
N LEU A 47 -6.57 -0.18 14.45
CA LEU A 47 -5.61 0.56 15.26
C LEU A 47 -6.29 1.53 16.23
N GLU A 48 -7.29 2.29 15.79
CA GLU A 48 -8.05 3.16 16.69
C GLU A 48 -8.80 2.37 17.79
N LEU A 49 -9.33 1.19 17.46
CA LEU A 49 -9.96 0.30 18.45
C LEU A 49 -8.96 -0.12 19.53
N THR A 50 -7.75 -0.46 19.12
CA THR A 50 -6.71 -0.95 20.05
C THR A 50 -6.20 0.16 20.96
N VAL A 51 -6.00 1.36 20.40
CA VAL A 51 -5.39 2.49 21.13
C VAL A 51 -6.41 3.24 22.00
N LYS A 52 -7.61 3.54 21.48
CA LYS A 52 -8.55 4.47 22.13
C LYS A 52 -9.66 3.80 22.93
N LYS A 53 -9.81 2.47 22.88
CA LYS A 53 -10.90 1.69 23.54
C LYS A 53 -12.35 2.19 23.27
N LYS A 54 -12.54 3.40 22.74
CA LYS A 54 -13.82 3.98 22.31
C LYS A 54 -13.61 4.77 21.02
N ILE A 55 -14.21 4.32 19.92
CA ILE A 55 -14.19 5.02 18.64
C ILE A 55 -15.35 6.01 18.61
N LYS A 56 -15.04 7.27 18.38
CA LYS A 56 -16.01 8.26 17.91
C LYS A 56 -16.01 8.21 16.39
N LEU A 57 -17.04 7.63 15.79
CA LEU A 57 -17.13 7.43 14.34
C LEU A 57 -16.82 8.71 13.53
N PHE A 58 -17.31 9.86 14.01
CA PHE A 58 -17.01 11.15 13.36
C PHE A 58 -15.51 11.49 13.35
N GLN A 59 -14.82 11.23 14.46
CA GLN A 59 -13.39 11.51 14.58
C GLN A 59 -12.57 10.53 13.70
N PHE A 60 -12.99 9.27 13.65
CA PHE A 60 -12.39 8.27 12.75
C PHE A 60 -12.53 8.68 11.28
N LEU A 61 -13.75 8.99 10.83
CA LEU A 61 -14.00 9.42 9.45
C LEU A 61 -13.21 10.70 9.09
N ARG A 62 -13.16 11.66 10.01
CA ARG A 62 -12.35 12.86 9.81
C ARG A 62 -10.87 12.54 9.63
N ASN A 63 -10.30 11.70 10.50
CA ASN A 63 -8.89 11.30 10.42
C ASN A 63 -8.61 10.52 9.13
N LEU A 64 -9.54 9.68 8.70
CA LEU A 64 -9.43 8.91 7.46
C LEU A 64 -9.43 9.85 6.24
N ILE A 65 -10.37 10.77 6.14
CA ILE A 65 -10.47 11.73 5.03
C ILE A 65 -9.27 12.68 4.99
N LEU A 66 -8.77 13.10 6.15
CA LEU A 66 -7.59 13.96 6.25
C LEU A 66 -6.25 13.23 6.02
N ASN A 67 -6.29 11.90 5.86
CA ASN A 67 -5.09 11.16 5.47
C ASN A 67 -4.65 11.62 4.07
N PRO A 68 -3.40 12.09 3.90
CA PRO A 68 -2.94 12.68 2.63
C PRO A 68 -3.06 11.71 1.45
N MET A 69 -2.95 10.41 1.67
CA MET A 69 -3.09 9.39 0.63
C MET A 69 -4.55 9.28 0.18
N ILE A 70 -5.51 9.23 1.11
CA ILE A 70 -6.94 9.17 0.79
C ILE A 70 -7.39 10.49 0.16
N LEU A 71 -6.91 11.61 0.69
CA LEU A 71 -7.22 12.94 0.14
C LEU A 71 -6.75 13.07 -1.31
N ALA A 72 -5.55 12.61 -1.64
CA ALA A 72 -5.06 12.62 -3.02
C ALA A 72 -5.93 11.77 -3.96
N ILE A 73 -6.35 10.58 -3.50
CA ILE A 73 -7.27 9.71 -4.27
C ILE A 73 -8.61 10.40 -4.50
N LEU A 74 -9.18 11.03 -3.46
CA LEU A 74 -10.45 11.75 -3.58
C LEU A 74 -10.36 12.93 -4.54
N ILE A 75 -9.28 13.71 -4.47
CA ILE A 75 -9.04 14.82 -5.40
C ILE A 75 -8.94 14.29 -6.85
N GLY A 76 -8.18 13.24 -7.10
CA GLY A 76 -8.08 12.62 -8.42
C GLY A 76 -9.43 12.14 -8.94
N LEU A 77 -10.24 11.52 -8.07
CA LEU A 77 -11.58 11.07 -8.42
C LEU A 77 -12.51 12.24 -8.75
N ILE A 78 -12.46 13.34 -8.00
CA ILE A 78 -13.24 14.55 -8.25
C ILE A 78 -12.88 15.16 -9.62
N ILE A 79 -11.58 15.30 -9.93
CA ILE A 79 -11.10 15.80 -11.21
C ILE A 79 -11.65 14.93 -12.35
N ARG A 80 -11.60 13.60 -12.21
CA ARG A 80 -12.10 12.68 -13.23
C ARG A 80 -13.61 12.77 -13.42
N ILE A 81 -14.39 12.83 -12.34
CA ILE A 81 -15.85 12.92 -12.39
C ILE A 81 -16.27 14.28 -12.98
N SER A 82 -15.56 15.35 -12.64
CA SER A 82 -15.80 16.70 -13.19
C SER A 82 -15.40 16.84 -14.65
N LYS A 83 -14.82 15.79 -15.26
CA LYS A 83 -14.34 15.80 -16.66
C LYS A 83 -13.39 16.96 -16.95
N ILE A 84 -12.69 17.43 -15.92
CA ILE A 84 -11.65 18.45 -16.09
C ILE A 84 -10.51 17.79 -16.84
N ASN A 85 -10.25 18.26 -18.06
CA ASN A 85 -9.11 17.77 -18.83
C ASN A 85 -7.85 18.46 -18.32
N ILE A 86 -6.97 17.68 -17.68
CA ILE A 86 -5.65 18.12 -17.24
C ILE A 86 -4.55 17.62 -18.17
N ASP A 87 -4.91 16.81 -19.19
CA ASP A 87 -3.98 16.22 -20.13
C ASP A 87 -3.22 17.34 -20.87
N GLU A 88 -1.92 17.16 -21.05
CA GLU A 88 -1.02 18.12 -21.70
C GLU A 88 -0.86 19.47 -20.97
N THR A 89 -1.37 19.58 -19.74
CA THR A 89 -1.17 20.79 -18.94
C THR A 89 0.19 20.78 -18.24
N PRO A 90 0.78 21.95 -17.91
CA PRO A 90 1.97 22.00 -17.06
C PRO A 90 1.78 21.31 -15.71
N PHE A 91 0.54 21.26 -15.21
CA PHE A 91 0.21 20.60 -13.94
C PHE A 91 0.35 19.07 -14.06
N GLU A 92 -0.16 18.48 -15.13
CA GLU A 92 0.04 17.04 -15.40
C GLU A 92 1.53 16.69 -15.48
N TYR A 93 2.30 17.50 -16.22
CA TYR A 93 3.74 17.29 -16.33
C TYR A 93 4.44 17.29 -14.98
N ILE A 94 4.11 18.22 -14.08
CA ILE A 94 4.66 18.27 -12.72
C ILE A 94 4.27 17.00 -11.95
N LEU A 95 3.00 16.58 -11.99
CA LEU A 95 2.54 15.38 -11.30
C LEU A 95 3.26 14.13 -11.79
N GLN A 96 3.46 13.98 -13.10
CA GLN A 96 4.20 12.86 -13.67
C GLN A 96 5.66 12.84 -13.19
N ARG A 97 6.33 13.99 -13.15
CA ARG A 97 7.72 14.07 -12.65
C ARG A 97 7.80 13.71 -11.17
N LEU A 98 6.87 14.16 -10.35
CA LEU A 98 6.79 13.80 -8.94
C LEU A 98 6.51 12.29 -8.78
N ALA A 99 5.61 11.72 -9.58
CA ALA A 99 5.32 10.29 -9.54
C ALA A 99 6.54 9.42 -9.83
N VAL A 100 7.36 9.77 -10.83
CA VAL A 100 8.59 9.04 -11.16
C VAL A 100 9.62 9.10 -10.00
N CYS A 101 9.63 10.16 -9.21
CA CYS A 101 10.52 10.29 -8.05
C CYS A 101 10.11 9.41 -6.86
N VAL A 102 8.88 8.92 -6.81
CA VAL A 102 8.36 8.14 -5.65
C VAL A 102 9.17 6.88 -5.41
N MET A 103 9.50 6.13 -6.46
CA MET A 103 10.27 4.89 -6.35
C MET A 103 11.69 5.12 -5.78
N PRO A 104 12.56 5.94 -6.41
CA PRO A 104 13.93 6.09 -5.92
C PRO A 104 13.99 6.75 -4.53
N VAL A 105 13.16 7.75 -4.28
CA VAL A 105 13.11 8.43 -2.97
C VAL A 105 12.57 7.47 -1.90
N GLY A 106 11.52 6.73 -2.20
CA GLY A 106 10.92 5.75 -1.28
C GLY A 106 11.88 4.62 -0.93
N LEU A 107 12.57 4.04 -1.92
CA LEU A 107 13.57 2.99 -1.68
C LEU A 107 14.77 3.50 -0.88
N PHE A 108 15.23 4.72 -1.17
CA PHE A 108 16.29 5.37 -0.42
C PHE A 108 15.88 5.60 1.05
N ALA A 109 14.68 6.11 1.29
CA ALA A 109 14.14 6.31 2.64
C ALA A 109 14.03 4.99 3.42
N ILE A 110 13.55 3.91 2.77
CA ILE A 110 13.51 2.57 3.37
C ILE A 110 14.94 2.10 3.71
N GLY A 111 15.90 2.32 2.82
CA GLY A 111 17.31 1.98 3.08
C GLY A 111 17.87 2.71 4.31
N ILE A 112 17.59 4.00 4.46
CA ILE A 112 17.97 4.77 5.65
C ILE A 112 17.33 4.15 6.90
N ILE A 113 16.02 3.91 6.89
CA ILE A 113 15.33 3.32 8.04
C ILE A 113 15.97 1.97 8.41
N LEU A 114 16.20 1.09 7.43
CA LEU A 114 16.82 -0.21 7.67
C LEU A 114 18.24 -0.11 8.25
N SER A 115 18.99 0.94 7.94
CA SER A 115 20.36 1.14 8.45
C SER A 115 20.41 1.35 9.96
N PHE A 116 19.34 1.84 10.56
CA PHE A 116 19.23 2.02 12.02
C PHE A 116 18.90 0.71 12.77
N TYR A 117 18.45 -0.32 12.06
CA TYR A 117 18.11 -1.59 12.69
C TYR A 117 19.32 -2.52 12.83
N SER A 118 19.55 -3.01 14.05
CA SER A 118 20.60 -3.97 14.36
C SER A 118 20.34 -5.34 13.73
N LYS A 119 21.39 -6.18 13.60
CA LYS A 119 21.37 -7.54 13.01
C LYS A 119 20.35 -8.53 13.63
N LYS A 120 19.61 -8.16 14.68
CA LYS A 120 18.55 -8.97 15.29
C LYS A 120 17.22 -9.03 14.50
N VAL A 121 17.18 -8.43 13.31
CA VAL A 121 15.98 -8.38 12.46
C VAL A 121 15.55 -9.77 11.96
N PHE A 122 16.47 -10.73 11.85
CA PHE A 122 16.17 -12.10 11.46
C PHE A 122 15.72 -12.95 12.65
N ASN A 123 14.49 -12.76 13.10
CA ASN A 123 13.87 -13.64 14.07
C ASN A 123 12.83 -14.56 13.41
N LYS A 124 12.36 -15.57 14.14
CA LYS A 124 11.35 -16.53 13.67
C LYS A 124 10.08 -15.83 13.16
N LEU A 125 9.65 -14.77 13.83
CA LEU A 125 8.45 -14.00 13.47
C LEU A 125 8.62 -13.32 12.12
N THR A 126 9.73 -12.63 11.88
CA THR A 126 10.01 -11.95 10.61
C THR A 126 10.04 -12.96 9.45
N ILE A 127 10.70 -14.10 9.63
CA ILE A 127 10.75 -15.15 8.61
C ILE A 127 9.35 -15.70 8.31
N THR A 128 8.55 -15.98 9.34
CA THR A 128 7.19 -16.48 9.19
C THR A 128 6.31 -15.48 8.44
N ILE A 129 6.36 -14.18 8.80
CA ILE A 129 5.62 -13.11 8.13
C ILE A 129 6.04 -13.01 6.64
N SER A 130 7.34 -13.09 6.36
CA SER A 130 7.85 -13.05 4.99
C SER A 130 7.36 -14.23 4.14
N ILE A 131 7.37 -15.45 4.69
CA ILE A 131 6.84 -16.63 4.03
C ILE A 131 5.34 -16.51 3.78
N LEU A 132 4.57 -16.09 4.77
CA LEU A 132 3.13 -15.86 4.63
C LEU A 132 2.82 -14.85 3.52
N LYS A 133 3.59 -13.77 3.46
CA LYS A 133 3.35 -12.70 2.49
C LYS A 133 3.81 -13.05 1.08
N LEU A 134 5.03 -13.57 0.93
CA LEU A 134 5.65 -13.74 -0.39
C LEU A 134 5.31 -15.08 -1.05
N ILE A 135 4.89 -16.07 -0.28
CA ILE A 135 4.61 -17.42 -0.80
C ILE A 135 3.14 -17.78 -0.61
N ILE A 136 2.63 -17.72 0.61
CA ILE A 136 1.29 -18.22 0.92
C ILE A 136 0.20 -17.31 0.32
N SER A 137 0.36 -15.99 0.41
CA SER A 137 -0.61 -15.05 -0.15
C SER A 137 -0.82 -15.21 -1.67
N PRO A 138 0.23 -15.22 -2.51
CA PRO A 138 0.05 -15.46 -3.95
C PRO A 138 -0.42 -16.89 -4.28
N LEU A 139 -0.04 -17.90 -3.49
CA LEU A 139 -0.56 -19.26 -3.68
C LEU A 139 -2.07 -19.34 -3.42
N ILE A 140 -2.56 -18.69 -2.37
CA ILE A 140 -4.01 -18.62 -2.10
C ILE A 140 -4.72 -17.91 -3.26
N LEU A 141 -4.18 -16.79 -3.74
CA LEU A 141 -4.76 -16.09 -4.90
C LEU A 141 -4.76 -16.96 -6.16
N LEU A 142 -3.70 -17.71 -6.40
CA LEU A 142 -3.60 -18.66 -7.51
C LEU A 142 -4.70 -19.73 -7.43
N ILE A 143 -4.85 -20.35 -6.27
CA ILE A 143 -5.86 -21.40 -6.05
C ILE A 143 -7.27 -20.83 -6.22
N LEU A 144 -7.56 -19.67 -5.60
CA LEU A 144 -8.85 -19.01 -5.71
C LEU A 144 -9.13 -18.55 -7.14
N GLY A 145 -8.14 -18.00 -7.82
CA GLY A 145 -8.27 -17.57 -9.22
C GLY A 145 -8.59 -18.76 -10.15
N TYR A 146 -7.90 -19.88 -9.95
CA TYR A 146 -8.14 -21.09 -10.74
C TYR A 146 -9.51 -21.71 -10.45
N THR A 147 -9.95 -21.73 -9.18
CA THR A 147 -11.19 -22.39 -8.78
C THR A 147 -12.44 -21.56 -9.06
N PHE A 148 -12.38 -20.25 -8.87
CA PHE A 148 -13.58 -19.39 -8.92
C PHE A 148 -13.66 -18.50 -10.16
N PHE A 149 -12.53 -18.15 -10.80
CA PHE A 149 -12.52 -17.13 -11.85
C PHE A 149 -12.18 -17.66 -13.23
N SER A 150 -12.22 -18.99 -13.50
CA SER A 150 -11.91 -19.58 -14.81
C SER A 150 -10.98 -18.66 -15.60
N LEU A 151 -9.68 -18.79 -15.48
CA LEU A 151 -8.62 -17.91 -16.01
C LEU A 151 -8.88 -17.40 -17.46
N SER A 152 -9.98 -16.68 -17.67
CA SER A 152 -10.43 -16.21 -18.97
C SER A 152 -9.49 -15.14 -19.56
N ASN A 153 -8.67 -14.53 -18.74
CA ASN A 153 -7.68 -13.55 -19.20
C ASN A 153 -6.36 -13.67 -18.41
N PRO A 154 -5.38 -14.43 -18.92
CA PRO A 154 -4.14 -14.71 -18.20
C PRO A 154 -3.30 -13.46 -17.89
N ILE A 155 -3.40 -12.41 -18.71
CA ILE A 155 -2.64 -11.17 -18.52
C ILE A 155 -3.17 -10.40 -17.31
N ASN A 156 -4.49 -10.29 -17.16
CA ASN A 156 -5.10 -9.60 -16.04
C ASN A 156 -4.84 -10.35 -14.72
N PHE A 157 -4.83 -11.67 -14.77
CA PHE A 157 -4.50 -12.49 -13.62
C PHE A 157 -3.03 -12.38 -13.23
N ALA A 158 -2.12 -12.27 -14.19
CA ALA A 158 -0.70 -12.03 -13.94
C ALA A 158 -0.48 -10.68 -13.21
N GLY A 159 -1.24 -9.64 -13.58
CA GLY A 159 -1.24 -8.37 -12.86
C GLY A 159 -1.68 -8.49 -11.41
N ALA A 160 -2.77 -9.21 -11.14
CA ALA A 160 -3.25 -9.46 -9.78
C ALA A 160 -2.24 -10.28 -8.96
N LEU A 161 -1.61 -11.29 -9.57
CA LEU A 161 -0.52 -12.06 -8.94
C LEU A 161 0.65 -11.17 -8.59
N LEU A 162 1.08 -10.28 -9.48
CA LEU A 162 2.18 -9.34 -9.21
C LEU A 162 1.85 -8.47 -7.98
N VAL A 163 0.62 -7.98 -7.86
CA VAL A 163 0.18 -7.22 -6.69
C VAL A 163 0.25 -8.07 -5.42
N SER A 164 -0.15 -9.34 -5.48
CA SER A 164 -0.14 -10.24 -4.31
C SER A 164 1.26 -10.62 -3.81
N VAL A 165 2.24 -10.67 -4.70
CA VAL A 165 3.66 -10.93 -4.38
C VAL A 165 4.34 -9.70 -3.76
N GLY A 166 3.70 -8.53 -3.81
CA GLY A 166 4.25 -7.29 -3.23
C GLY A 166 4.73 -7.49 -1.79
N PRO A 167 6.00 -7.17 -1.45
CA PRO A 167 6.51 -7.29 -0.08
C PRO A 167 5.80 -6.34 0.87
N CYS A 168 6.03 -6.50 2.17
CA CYS A 168 5.48 -5.61 3.19
C CYS A 168 5.82 -4.15 2.89
N GLY A 169 4.82 -3.28 2.96
CA GLY A 169 4.94 -1.88 2.57
C GLY A 169 5.55 -0.99 3.65
N ALA A 170 6.22 0.07 3.20
CA ALA A 170 6.65 1.17 4.07
C ALA A 170 5.48 1.83 4.82
N THR A 171 4.27 1.73 4.27
CA THR A 171 3.03 2.22 4.89
C THR A 171 2.78 1.60 6.26
N SER A 172 3.16 0.34 6.48
CA SER A 172 3.09 -0.31 7.80
C SER A 172 3.98 0.38 8.82
N ILE A 173 5.20 0.77 8.45
CA ILE A 173 6.15 1.48 9.32
C ILE A 173 5.59 2.87 9.66
N VAL A 174 5.10 3.59 8.66
CA VAL A 174 4.52 4.93 8.84
C VAL A 174 3.28 4.87 9.74
N MET A 175 2.43 3.86 9.57
CA MET A 175 1.26 3.69 10.43
C MET A 175 1.62 3.32 11.86
N CYS A 176 2.59 2.43 12.05
CA CYS A 176 3.09 2.11 13.38
C CYS A 176 3.68 3.34 14.07
N SER A 177 4.54 4.10 13.39
CA SER A 177 5.12 5.32 13.97
C SER A 177 4.06 6.39 14.28
N ALA A 178 3.05 6.56 13.44
CA ALA A 178 1.94 7.48 13.71
C ALA A 178 1.10 7.06 14.92
N CYS A 179 0.91 5.75 15.14
CA CYS A 179 0.22 5.24 16.33
C CYS A 179 1.08 5.35 17.59
N LEU A 180 2.38 5.19 17.49
CA LEU A 180 3.33 5.27 18.60
C LEU A 180 3.62 6.71 19.02
N LEU A 181 3.53 7.68 18.12
CA LEU A 181 3.63 9.11 18.44
C LEU A 181 2.53 9.58 19.42
N TYR A 182 1.45 8.80 19.59
CA TYR A 182 0.42 9.06 20.58
C TYR A 182 0.66 8.39 21.94
N THR A 183 1.69 7.54 22.08
CA THR A 183 2.06 6.89 23.34
C THR A 183 3.51 7.24 23.65
N SER A 184 3.74 8.11 24.63
CA SER A 184 5.05 8.67 24.98
C SER A 184 6.10 7.66 25.48
N ASP A 185 5.77 6.38 25.64
CA ASP A 185 6.66 5.32 26.15
C ASP A 185 7.05 4.27 25.11
N ALA A 186 6.72 4.45 23.84
CA ALA A 186 6.85 3.40 22.84
C ALA A 186 8.13 3.46 21.99
N ALA A 187 9.17 4.15 22.45
CA ALA A 187 10.47 4.17 21.78
C ALA A 187 11.18 2.81 21.80
N ASP A 188 10.84 1.92 22.73
CA ASP A 188 11.48 0.61 22.91
C ASP A 188 10.73 -0.56 22.24
N ASP A 189 9.45 -0.38 21.87
CA ASP A 189 8.60 -1.42 21.29
C ASP A 189 8.22 -1.15 19.82
N LEU A 190 9.18 -0.87 18.97
CA LEU A 190 9.00 -0.70 17.51
C LEU A 190 8.68 -2.01 16.77
N TRP A 191 7.95 -2.92 17.41
CA TRP A 191 7.53 -4.21 16.85
C TRP A 191 6.00 -4.24 16.65
N CYS A 192 5.51 -3.57 15.62
CA CYS A 192 4.14 -3.81 15.14
C CYS A 192 4.12 -4.84 14.03
#